data_fa9b2393dca5d38ca4c61c8cee88f3bb
#
_entry.id   fa9b2393dca5d38ca4c61c8cee88f3bb
#
_cell.length_a   1.000
_cell.length_b   1.000
_cell.length_c   1.000
_cell.angle_alpha   90.00
_cell.angle_beta   90.00
_cell.angle_gamma   90.00
#
_symmetry.space_group_name_H-M   'P 1'
#
loop_
_entity.id
_entity.type
_entity.pdbx_description
1 polymer ?
#
loop_
_entity_poly.entity_id
_entity_poly.type
_entity_poly.pdbx_seq_one_letter_code
_entity_poly.pdbx_strand_id
1 'polypeptide(L)'
;MRRAALVFAVPLVLAALAVGHYRTCSAACRNSRPSLADADAQRIVDFMKISVQTSARYFWGSVALGAVLLFVALRMARRQAELGDEMEGLVRNTLHRLSHSLSAIREEAGGIRSGRMESAETAAAIESLSAKEAEMISAYMLLVKGFAGFDESNAEPVNLSAVACRVVADAKVREKKDVEMRCSVPEKDVFVRAHPYLVGEVVGNLVDNAVKYTDEGSVSVAVESAGRYARLIVSDTGRGIPRAEQKSVFRRFYRASNAGDRVGSGLGLATVREIVESRYGGKVSLNSTPGMGSTFTVTLPRRL
;
A
#
# COMPACT_ATOMS: atom_id res chain seq x y z
N MET A 1 -14.98 30.17 -2.74
CA MET A 1 -13.74 30.57 -3.42
C MET A 1 -12.53 30.83 -2.48
N ARG A 2 -12.66 31.53 -1.34
CA ARG A 2 -11.51 31.80 -0.42
C ARG A 2 -10.90 30.55 0.25
N ARG A 3 -11.66 29.49 0.52
CA ARG A 3 -11.13 28.24 1.12
C ARG A 3 -10.33 27.38 0.12
N ALA A 4 -10.65 27.45 -1.19
CA ALA A 4 -9.88 26.74 -2.21
C ALA A 4 -8.48 27.35 -2.43
N ALA A 5 -8.35 28.66 -2.30
CA ALA A 5 -7.05 29.34 -2.42
C ALA A 5 -6.07 28.95 -1.31
N LEU A 6 -6.56 28.68 -0.09
CA LEU A 6 -5.72 28.26 1.04
C LEU A 6 -5.14 26.83 0.85
N VAL A 7 -5.90 25.94 0.22
CA VAL A 7 -5.48 24.55 -0.05
C VAL A 7 -4.33 24.50 -1.06
N PHE A 8 -4.26 25.47 -1.98
CA PHE A 8 -3.17 25.56 -2.95
C PHE A 8 -1.98 26.40 -2.45
N ALA A 9 -2.21 27.33 -1.51
CA ALA A 9 -1.14 28.18 -0.98
C ALA A 9 -0.19 27.40 -0.04
N VAL A 10 -0.68 26.46 0.75
CA VAL A 10 0.12 25.73 1.73
C VAL A 10 1.18 24.84 1.06
N PRO A 11 0.88 24.01 0.04
CA PRO A 11 1.90 23.24 -0.67
C PRO A 11 2.92 24.13 -1.40
N LEU A 12 2.49 25.25 -1.96
CA LEU A 12 3.39 26.20 -2.66
C LEU A 12 4.37 26.87 -1.69
N VAL A 13 3.90 27.25 -0.49
CA VAL A 13 4.75 27.83 0.56
C VAL A 13 5.73 26.80 1.10
N LEU A 14 5.30 25.58 1.33
CA LEU A 14 6.19 24.48 1.76
C LEU A 14 7.23 24.14 0.67
N ALA A 15 6.83 24.18 -0.60
CA ALA A 15 7.73 24.02 -1.74
C ALA A 15 8.78 25.13 -1.80
N ALA A 16 8.38 26.38 -1.64
CA ALA A 16 9.29 27.52 -1.64
C ALA A 16 10.27 27.48 -0.44
N LEU A 17 9.81 27.06 0.74
CA LEU A 17 10.67 26.90 1.92
C LEU A 17 11.69 25.76 1.74
N ALA A 18 11.30 24.64 1.13
CA ALA A 18 12.20 23.52 0.85
C ALA A 18 13.27 23.90 -0.20
N VAL A 19 12.89 24.63 -1.24
CA VAL A 19 13.84 25.16 -2.26
C VAL A 19 14.79 26.21 -1.65
N GLY A 20 14.28 27.08 -0.77
CA GLY A 20 15.10 28.05 -0.02
C GLY A 20 16.12 27.34 0.87
N HIS A 21 15.71 26.31 1.59
CA HIS A 21 16.60 25.55 2.45
C HIS A 21 17.66 24.73 1.67
N TYR A 22 17.27 24.17 0.52
CA TYR A 22 18.22 23.51 -0.40
C TYR A 22 19.29 24.47 -0.94
N ARG A 23 18.89 25.68 -1.32
CA ARG A 23 19.83 26.71 -1.81
C ARG A 23 20.83 27.17 -0.73
N THR A 24 20.38 27.34 0.51
CA THR A 24 21.26 27.72 1.64
C THR A 24 22.23 26.61 2.02
N CYS A 25 21.80 25.34 2.06
CA CYS A 25 22.69 24.19 2.27
C CYS A 25 23.71 24.03 1.13
N SER A 26 23.28 24.19 -0.13
CA SER A 26 24.14 24.10 -1.31
C SER A 26 25.19 25.24 -1.39
N ALA A 27 24.84 26.43 -0.89
CA ALA A 27 25.76 27.56 -0.81
C ALA A 27 26.81 27.38 0.31
N ALA A 28 26.39 26.83 1.48
CA ALA A 28 27.29 26.54 2.59
C ALA A 28 28.33 25.46 2.24
N CYS A 29 27.94 24.42 1.49
CA CYS A 29 28.86 23.38 1.02
C CYS A 29 29.87 23.85 -0.03
N ARG A 30 29.56 24.93 -0.81
CA ARG A 30 30.47 25.46 -1.83
C ARG A 30 31.62 26.30 -1.26
N ASN A 31 31.50 26.82 -0.05
CA ASN A 31 32.46 27.74 0.54
C ASN A 31 33.55 27.07 1.42
N SER A 32 33.49 25.77 1.62
CA SER A 32 34.53 25.01 2.37
C SER A 32 35.59 24.50 1.38
N ARG A 33 36.85 24.96 1.54
CA ARG A 33 38.03 24.43 0.79
C ARG A 33 38.47 23.11 1.42
N PRO A 34 38.67 22.04 0.67
CA PRO A 34 39.17 20.78 1.21
C PRO A 34 40.69 20.81 1.41
N SER A 35 41.19 20.35 2.55
CA SER A 35 42.59 19.98 2.78
C SER A 35 42.80 18.48 2.49
N LEU A 36 44.02 18.08 2.11
CA LEU A 36 44.36 16.78 1.55
C LEU A 36 44.25 15.53 2.45
N ALA A 37 43.67 15.67 3.66
CA ALA A 37 43.32 14.54 4.54
C ALA A 37 41.95 13.93 4.23
N ASP A 38 41.21 14.38 3.18
CA ASP A 38 39.76 14.32 3.08
C ASP A 38 39.20 13.48 1.93
N ALA A 39 39.90 12.52 1.37
CA ALA A 39 39.36 11.66 0.32
C ALA A 39 38.14 10.83 0.83
N ASP A 40 38.15 10.43 2.10
CA ASP A 40 37.05 9.71 2.71
C ASP A 40 35.91 10.66 3.14
N ALA A 41 36.25 11.83 3.69
CA ALA A 41 35.27 12.87 3.96
C ALA A 41 34.57 13.36 2.70
N GLN A 42 35.29 13.48 1.58
CA GLN A 42 34.72 13.85 0.30
C GLN A 42 33.78 12.76 -0.26
N ARG A 43 34.12 11.48 -0.09
CA ARG A 43 33.23 10.35 -0.45
C ARG A 43 31.93 10.36 0.38
N ILE A 44 32.01 10.64 1.67
CA ILE A 44 30.86 10.77 2.56
C ILE A 44 29.99 11.96 2.13
N VAL A 45 30.58 13.10 1.81
CA VAL A 45 29.86 14.29 1.31
C VAL A 45 29.17 14.02 -0.04
N ASP A 46 29.84 13.32 -0.95
CA ASP A 46 29.27 12.97 -2.25
C ASP A 46 28.15 11.92 -2.11
N PHE A 47 28.31 10.95 -1.22
CA PHE A 47 27.26 10.00 -0.85
C PHE A 47 26.05 10.71 -0.22
N MET A 48 26.28 11.66 0.72
CA MET A 48 25.23 12.48 1.30
C MET A 48 24.52 13.36 0.28
N LYS A 49 25.25 13.94 -0.68
CA LYS A 49 24.65 14.71 -1.78
C LYS A 49 23.73 13.85 -2.65
N ILE A 50 24.19 12.64 -3.01
CA ILE A 50 23.40 11.69 -3.80
C ILE A 50 22.17 11.25 -3.00
N SER A 51 22.32 10.93 -1.72
CA SER A 51 21.23 10.54 -0.83
C SER A 51 20.19 11.66 -0.66
N VAL A 52 20.64 12.90 -0.43
CA VAL A 52 19.75 14.07 -0.32
C VAL A 52 19.06 14.38 -1.64
N GLN A 53 19.75 14.28 -2.79
CA GLN A 53 19.13 14.48 -4.11
C GLN A 53 18.11 13.37 -4.43
N THR A 54 18.41 12.14 -4.06
CA THR A 54 17.51 11.00 -4.26
C THR A 54 16.29 11.13 -3.35
N SER A 55 16.49 11.45 -2.09
CA SER A 55 15.39 11.71 -1.13
C SER A 55 14.53 12.90 -1.55
N ALA A 56 15.14 13.97 -2.08
CA ALA A 56 14.40 15.12 -2.60
C ALA A 56 13.55 14.75 -3.83
N ARG A 57 14.05 13.89 -4.74
CA ARG A 57 13.27 13.41 -5.89
C ARG A 57 12.06 12.57 -5.46
N TYR A 58 12.23 11.66 -4.49
CA TYR A 58 11.11 10.90 -3.92
C TYR A 58 10.13 11.79 -3.15
N PHE A 59 10.63 12.76 -2.40
CA PHE A 59 9.80 13.75 -1.70
C PHE A 59 8.93 14.56 -2.69
N TRP A 60 9.50 15.09 -3.76
CA TRP A 60 8.73 15.85 -4.74
C TRP A 60 7.80 14.99 -5.58
N GLY A 61 8.17 13.74 -5.83
CA GLY A 61 7.30 12.74 -6.46
C GLY A 61 6.06 12.44 -5.62
N SER A 62 6.21 12.21 -4.32
CA SER A 62 5.10 11.96 -3.42
C SER A 62 4.22 13.19 -3.19
N VAL A 63 4.79 14.38 -3.10
CA VAL A 63 4.05 15.65 -3.00
C VAL A 63 3.22 15.92 -4.27
N ALA A 64 3.83 15.75 -5.46
CA ALA A 64 3.14 15.93 -6.74
C ALA A 64 2.01 14.90 -6.91
N LEU A 65 2.26 13.65 -6.56
CA LEU A 65 1.27 12.59 -6.61
C LEU A 65 0.14 12.84 -5.61
N GLY A 66 0.43 13.29 -4.39
CA GLY A 66 -0.56 13.69 -3.40
C GLY A 66 -1.45 14.85 -3.89
N ALA A 67 -0.86 15.84 -4.56
CA ALA A 67 -1.60 16.96 -5.15
C ALA A 67 -2.53 16.52 -6.29
N VAL A 68 -2.07 15.60 -7.16
CA VAL A 68 -2.89 15.01 -8.23
C VAL A 68 -4.04 14.19 -7.65
N LEU A 69 -3.78 13.39 -6.63
CA LEU A 69 -4.81 12.59 -5.95
C LEU A 69 -5.87 13.48 -5.28
N LEU A 70 -5.44 14.56 -4.63
CA LEU A 70 -6.34 15.53 -4.03
C LEU A 70 -7.19 16.23 -5.10
N PHE A 71 -6.59 16.63 -6.22
CA PHE A 71 -7.30 17.26 -7.34
C PHE A 71 -8.36 16.32 -7.94
N VAL A 72 -8.00 15.06 -8.15
CA VAL A 72 -8.94 14.03 -8.66
C VAL A 72 -10.06 13.79 -7.66
N ALA A 73 -9.74 13.65 -6.37
CA ALA A 73 -10.75 13.47 -5.31
C ALA A 73 -11.72 14.65 -5.21
N LEU A 74 -11.21 15.89 -5.28
CA LEU A 74 -12.03 17.10 -5.26
C LEU A 74 -12.91 17.24 -6.51
N ARG A 75 -12.43 16.82 -7.68
CA ARG A 75 -13.19 16.83 -8.92
C ARG A 75 -14.31 15.79 -8.92
N MET A 76 -14.06 14.63 -8.32
CA MET A 76 -15.07 13.58 -8.15
C MET A 76 -16.12 13.94 -7.11
N ALA A 77 -15.73 14.53 -5.98
CA ALA A 77 -16.65 15.01 -4.95
C ALA A 77 -17.64 16.05 -5.48
N ARG A 78 -17.22 16.86 -6.46
CA ARG A 78 -18.12 17.81 -7.16
C ARG A 78 -19.16 17.14 -8.07
N ARG A 79 -18.90 15.91 -8.50
CA ARG A 79 -19.81 15.16 -9.39
C ARG A 79 -20.82 14.27 -8.65
N GLN A 80 -20.54 13.96 -7.38
CA GLN A 80 -21.40 13.06 -6.60
C GLN A 80 -21.60 13.62 -5.19
N ALA A 81 -22.50 14.60 -5.07
CA ALA A 81 -22.81 15.27 -3.80
C ALA A 81 -23.38 14.32 -2.71
N GLU A 82 -23.84 13.13 -3.08
CA GLU A 82 -24.41 12.13 -2.14
C GLU A 82 -23.36 11.22 -1.46
N LEU A 83 -22.10 11.23 -1.96
CA LEU A 83 -20.97 10.48 -1.35
C LEU A 83 -20.03 11.38 -0.52
N GLY A 84 -20.45 12.62 -0.25
CA GLY A 84 -19.61 13.68 0.30
C GLY A 84 -18.96 13.36 1.64
N ASP A 85 -19.70 12.83 2.59
CA ASP A 85 -19.24 12.66 3.97
C ASP A 85 -18.19 11.53 4.11
N GLU A 86 -18.38 10.40 3.41
CA GLU A 86 -17.41 9.30 3.43
C GLU A 86 -16.10 9.67 2.71
N MET A 87 -16.22 10.40 1.58
CA MET A 87 -15.06 10.81 0.78
C MET A 87 -14.25 11.90 1.51
N GLU A 88 -14.92 12.86 2.16
CA GLU A 88 -14.24 13.88 2.98
C GLU A 88 -13.50 13.25 4.16
N GLY A 89 -14.12 12.28 4.83
CA GLY A 89 -13.48 11.50 5.89
C GLY A 89 -12.25 10.71 5.39
N LEU A 90 -12.37 10.12 4.18
CA LEU A 90 -11.29 9.40 3.55
C LEU A 90 -10.11 10.32 3.18
N VAL A 91 -10.40 11.45 2.54
CA VAL A 91 -9.40 12.46 2.16
C VAL A 91 -8.71 13.03 3.40
N ARG A 92 -9.47 13.39 4.42
CA ARG A 92 -8.94 13.94 5.68
C ARG A 92 -8.01 12.95 6.38
N ASN A 93 -8.43 11.68 6.47
CA ASN A 93 -7.65 10.62 7.12
C ASN A 93 -6.37 10.29 6.34
N THR A 94 -6.44 10.30 5.01
CA THR A 94 -5.28 10.07 4.14
C THR A 94 -4.29 11.24 4.24
N LEU A 95 -4.76 12.48 4.21
CA LEU A 95 -3.92 13.67 4.37
C LEU A 95 -3.26 13.72 5.75
N HIS A 96 -3.99 13.36 6.80
CA HIS A 96 -3.45 13.31 8.16
C HIS A 96 -2.33 12.27 8.27
N ARG A 97 -2.50 11.09 7.68
CA ARG A 97 -1.48 10.03 7.66
C ARG A 97 -0.27 10.39 6.81
N LEU A 98 -0.46 10.97 5.63
CA LEU A 98 0.63 11.49 4.80
C LEU A 98 1.44 12.55 5.55
N SER A 99 0.78 13.46 6.27
CA SER A 99 1.45 14.45 7.09
C SER A 99 2.29 13.83 8.21
N HIS A 100 1.80 12.77 8.84
CA HIS A 100 2.57 12.03 9.87
C HIS A 100 3.78 11.31 9.28
N SER A 101 3.63 10.64 8.13
CA SER A 101 4.75 9.97 7.47
C SER A 101 5.81 10.96 6.99
N LEU A 102 5.39 12.10 6.43
CA LEU A 102 6.31 13.17 6.04
C LEU A 102 7.06 13.77 7.23
N SER A 103 6.39 13.88 8.38
CA SER A 103 7.02 14.35 9.62
C SER A 103 8.04 13.34 10.14
N ALA A 104 7.72 12.04 10.08
CA ALA A 104 8.65 10.97 10.46
C ALA A 104 9.89 10.94 9.57
N ILE A 105 9.72 11.01 8.23
CA ILE A 105 10.85 11.09 7.29
C ILE A 105 11.72 12.32 7.58
N ARG A 106 11.11 13.45 7.91
CA ARG A 106 11.82 14.68 8.24
C ARG A 106 12.61 14.55 9.55
N GLU A 107 12.06 13.87 10.54
CA GLU A 107 12.69 13.63 11.84
C GLU A 107 13.89 12.68 11.70
N GLU A 108 13.75 11.59 10.94
CA GLU A 108 14.80 10.66 10.58
C GLU A 108 15.95 11.35 9.81
N ALA A 109 15.60 12.13 8.78
CA ALA A 109 16.56 12.92 8.03
C ALA A 109 17.26 13.99 8.90
N GLY A 110 16.58 14.50 9.93
CA GLY A 110 17.15 15.37 10.96
C GLY A 110 18.14 14.64 11.88
N GLY A 111 17.89 13.37 12.18
CA GLY A 111 18.76 12.49 12.97
C GLY A 111 20.12 12.26 12.30
N ILE A 112 20.15 12.03 10.99
CA ILE A 112 21.40 11.91 10.20
C ILE A 112 22.22 13.20 10.31
N ARG A 113 21.59 14.35 10.13
CA ARG A 113 22.27 15.65 10.15
C ARG A 113 22.87 15.99 11.51
N SER A 114 22.32 15.44 12.59
CA SER A 114 22.79 15.63 13.96
C SER A 114 23.79 14.56 14.44
N GLY A 115 24.16 13.58 13.58
CA GLY A 115 25.10 12.53 13.90
C GLY A 115 24.63 11.55 14.97
N ARG A 116 23.31 11.47 15.21
CA ARG A 116 22.71 10.65 16.27
C ARG A 116 22.33 9.23 15.82
N MET A 117 22.34 8.95 14.52
CA MET A 117 21.96 7.63 13.98
C MET A 117 22.95 7.18 12.90
N GLU A 118 23.19 5.89 12.83
CA GLU A 118 23.99 5.30 11.75
C GLU A 118 23.22 5.37 10.42
N SER A 119 23.95 5.63 9.33
CA SER A 119 23.38 5.83 7.99
C SER A 119 22.59 4.61 7.46
N ALA A 120 22.95 3.41 7.87
CA ALA A 120 22.31 2.17 7.45
C ALA A 120 20.92 1.96 8.08
N GLU A 121 20.76 2.25 9.39
CA GLU A 121 19.48 2.15 10.09
C GLU A 121 18.46 3.16 9.55
N THR A 122 18.94 4.35 9.26
CA THR A 122 18.08 5.42 8.72
C THR A 122 17.66 5.14 7.27
N ALA A 123 18.54 4.55 6.45
CA ALA A 123 18.17 4.12 5.10
C ALA A 123 17.06 3.06 5.14
N ALA A 124 17.17 2.08 6.03
CA ALA A 124 16.15 1.04 6.21
C ALA A 124 14.81 1.60 6.71
N ALA A 125 14.84 2.59 7.61
CA ALA A 125 13.64 3.27 8.09
C ALA A 125 12.95 4.08 6.97
N ILE A 126 13.71 4.80 6.16
CA ILE A 126 13.20 5.55 5.01
C ILE A 126 12.62 4.61 3.95
N GLU A 127 13.28 3.49 3.64
CA GLU A 127 12.75 2.47 2.73
C GLU A 127 11.44 1.88 3.24
N SER A 128 11.36 1.55 4.52
CA SER A 128 10.14 1.05 5.17
C SER A 128 8.98 2.03 5.12
N LEU A 129 9.25 3.31 5.40
CA LEU A 129 8.26 4.40 5.31
C LEU A 129 7.80 4.62 3.87
N SER A 130 8.71 4.61 2.91
CA SER A 130 8.43 4.79 1.49
C SER A 130 7.59 3.64 0.93
N ALA A 131 7.89 2.39 1.30
CA ALA A 131 7.09 1.21 0.94
C ALA A 131 5.67 1.29 1.51
N LYS A 132 5.51 1.76 2.74
CA LYS A 132 4.22 1.97 3.40
C LYS A 132 3.38 3.05 2.72
N GLU A 133 4.01 4.13 2.26
CA GLU A 133 3.33 5.18 1.50
C GLU A 133 2.91 4.69 0.12
N ALA A 134 3.75 3.94 -0.58
CA ALA A 134 3.42 3.35 -1.87
C ALA A 134 2.22 2.38 -1.78
N GLU A 135 2.17 1.54 -0.74
CA GLU A 135 1.02 0.67 -0.45
C GLU A 135 -0.26 1.49 -0.22
N MET A 136 -0.17 2.56 0.58
CA MET A 136 -1.32 3.41 0.88
C MET A 136 -1.81 4.17 -0.37
N ILE A 137 -0.91 4.68 -1.20
CA ILE A 137 -1.23 5.35 -2.46
C ILE A 137 -1.88 4.36 -3.43
N SER A 138 -1.36 3.14 -3.55
CA SER A 138 -1.91 2.09 -4.41
C SER A 138 -3.33 1.73 -3.98
N ALA A 139 -3.56 1.51 -2.69
CA ALA A 139 -4.89 1.22 -2.15
C ALA A 139 -5.87 2.40 -2.33
N TYR A 140 -5.39 3.65 -2.19
CA TYR A 140 -6.19 4.84 -2.45
C TYR A 140 -6.55 4.98 -3.93
N MET A 141 -5.57 4.78 -4.83
CA MET A 141 -5.81 4.79 -6.29
C MET A 141 -6.83 3.74 -6.70
N LEU A 142 -6.79 2.57 -6.05
CA LEU A 142 -7.76 1.52 -6.30
C LEU A 142 -9.17 1.92 -5.85
N LEU A 143 -9.29 2.54 -4.67
CA LEU A 143 -10.57 3.06 -4.18
C LEU A 143 -11.12 4.16 -5.10
N VAL A 144 -10.27 5.10 -5.53
CA VAL A 144 -10.65 6.17 -6.45
C VAL A 144 -10.98 5.63 -7.84
N LYS A 145 -10.18 4.72 -8.39
CA LYS A 145 -10.44 4.06 -9.68
C LYS A 145 -11.64 3.11 -9.59
N GLY A 146 -11.82 2.42 -8.45
CA GLY A 146 -12.95 1.53 -8.21
C GLY A 146 -14.29 2.25 -8.34
N PHE A 147 -14.35 3.54 -7.96
CA PHE A 147 -15.55 4.35 -8.06
C PHE A 147 -15.77 5.01 -9.44
N ALA A 148 -14.72 5.17 -10.28
CA ALA A 148 -14.84 6.03 -11.47
C ALA A 148 -14.27 5.47 -12.78
N GLY A 149 -13.55 4.37 -12.81
CA GLY A 149 -12.74 4.07 -13.98
C GLY A 149 -12.70 2.64 -14.50
N PHE A 150 -13.31 1.69 -13.82
CA PHE A 150 -13.39 0.33 -14.34
C PHE A 150 -14.79 0.07 -14.89
N ASP A 151 -14.95 0.32 -16.19
CA ASP A 151 -16.18 -0.01 -16.89
C ASP A 151 -16.34 -1.54 -16.97
N GLU A 152 -17.55 -2.06 -16.78
CA GLU A 152 -17.85 -3.48 -17.00
C GLU A 152 -17.59 -3.92 -18.45
N SER A 153 -17.54 -2.96 -19.39
CA SER A 153 -17.16 -3.21 -20.78
C SER A 153 -15.75 -3.79 -20.93
N ASN A 154 -14.85 -3.56 -19.96
CA ASN A 154 -13.48 -4.07 -19.95
C ASN A 154 -13.32 -5.37 -19.16
N ALA A 155 -14.44 -6.00 -18.76
CA ALA A 155 -14.39 -7.30 -18.11
C ALA A 155 -14.18 -8.40 -19.16
N GLU A 156 -13.14 -9.22 -18.95
CA GLU A 156 -12.75 -10.32 -19.82
C GLU A 156 -12.68 -11.64 -19.04
N PRO A 157 -12.63 -12.81 -19.73
CA PRO A 157 -12.37 -14.07 -19.06
C PRO A 157 -10.96 -14.10 -18.46
N VAL A 158 -10.86 -14.07 -17.14
CA VAL A 158 -9.59 -14.14 -16.40
C VAL A 158 -9.41 -15.54 -15.84
N ASN A 159 -8.26 -16.15 -16.12
CA ASN A 159 -7.88 -17.43 -15.53
C ASN A 159 -7.46 -17.22 -14.06
N LEU A 160 -8.39 -17.49 -13.13
CA LEU A 160 -8.15 -17.34 -11.69
C LEU A 160 -7.07 -18.31 -11.19
N SER A 161 -7.00 -19.53 -11.77
CA SER A 161 -5.96 -20.52 -11.43
C SER A 161 -4.56 -19.99 -11.74
N ALA A 162 -4.37 -19.44 -12.93
CA ALA A 162 -3.09 -18.88 -13.35
C ALA A 162 -2.69 -17.64 -12.51
N VAL A 163 -3.66 -16.75 -12.23
CA VAL A 163 -3.41 -15.56 -11.37
C VAL A 163 -2.99 -15.98 -9.98
N ALA A 164 -3.68 -16.95 -9.36
CA ALA A 164 -3.38 -17.43 -8.01
C ALA A 164 -1.95 -18.02 -7.94
N CYS A 165 -1.59 -18.90 -8.86
CA CYS A 165 -0.27 -19.53 -8.86
C CYS A 165 0.85 -18.50 -9.13
N ARG A 166 0.63 -17.54 -10.01
CA ARG A 166 1.59 -16.46 -10.27
C ARG A 166 1.83 -15.62 -9.03
N VAL A 167 0.77 -15.15 -8.34
CA VAL A 167 0.90 -14.34 -7.13
C VAL A 167 1.64 -15.09 -6.02
N VAL A 168 1.37 -16.39 -5.84
CA VAL A 168 2.08 -17.24 -4.88
C VAL A 168 3.56 -17.36 -5.26
N ALA A 169 3.88 -17.56 -6.55
CA ALA A 169 5.26 -17.64 -7.01
C ALA A 169 6.02 -16.32 -6.77
N ASP A 170 5.40 -15.18 -7.08
CA ASP A 170 5.96 -13.86 -6.84
C ASP A 170 6.18 -13.59 -5.34
N ALA A 171 5.24 -14.03 -4.48
CA ALA A 171 5.36 -13.92 -3.03
C ALA A 171 6.52 -14.76 -2.49
N LYS A 172 6.73 -15.99 -3.00
CA LYS A 172 7.88 -16.83 -2.62
C LYS A 172 9.23 -16.19 -2.91
N VAL A 173 9.34 -15.46 -4.01
CA VAL A 173 10.60 -14.79 -4.39
C VAL A 173 10.86 -13.56 -3.51
N ARG A 174 9.81 -12.81 -3.16
CA ARG A 174 9.93 -11.59 -2.35
C ARG A 174 10.19 -11.87 -0.88
N GLU A 175 9.61 -12.93 -0.34
CA GLU A 175 9.60 -13.20 1.08
C GLU A 175 10.81 -14.05 1.49
N LYS A 176 11.55 -13.57 2.48
CA LYS A 176 12.74 -14.26 3.02
C LYS A 176 12.43 -15.11 4.26
N LYS A 177 11.15 -15.15 4.70
CA LYS A 177 10.75 -15.96 5.85
C LYS A 177 10.68 -17.44 5.50
N ASP A 178 10.88 -18.29 6.48
CA ASP A 178 10.70 -19.75 6.37
C ASP A 178 9.21 -20.12 6.47
N VAL A 179 8.44 -19.63 5.51
CA VAL A 179 7.00 -19.91 5.38
C VAL A 179 6.77 -20.77 4.13
N GLU A 180 6.27 -21.98 4.34
CA GLU A 180 5.92 -22.85 3.24
C GLU A 180 4.71 -22.32 2.49
N MET A 181 4.85 -22.05 1.18
CA MET A 181 3.76 -21.57 0.34
C MET A 181 3.35 -22.61 -0.68
N ARG A 182 2.05 -22.90 -0.78
CA ARG A 182 1.47 -23.87 -1.71
C ARG A 182 0.37 -23.23 -2.54
N CYS A 183 0.32 -23.59 -3.85
CA CYS A 183 -0.81 -23.26 -4.73
C CYS A 183 -1.42 -24.57 -5.22
N SER A 184 -2.72 -24.75 -5.00
CA SER A 184 -3.49 -25.90 -5.46
C SER A 184 -4.60 -25.44 -6.41
N VAL A 185 -4.59 -25.93 -7.62
CA VAL A 185 -5.57 -25.61 -8.66
C VAL A 185 -6.14 -26.89 -9.26
N PRO A 186 -7.39 -26.89 -9.73
CA PRO A 186 -7.98 -28.07 -10.37
C PRO A 186 -7.34 -28.31 -11.75
N GLU A 187 -7.47 -29.53 -12.29
CA GLU A 187 -6.97 -29.91 -13.63
C GLU A 187 -7.52 -28.98 -14.74
N LYS A 188 -8.79 -28.59 -14.61
CA LYS A 188 -9.41 -27.62 -15.52
C LYS A 188 -9.33 -26.23 -14.94
N ASP A 189 -8.73 -25.32 -15.69
CA ASP A 189 -8.64 -23.91 -15.32
C ASP A 189 -10.00 -23.30 -14.98
N VAL A 190 -9.99 -22.47 -13.95
CA VAL A 190 -11.18 -21.77 -13.48
C VAL A 190 -11.14 -20.34 -13.95
N PHE A 191 -12.12 -19.96 -14.77
CA PHE A 191 -12.24 -18.61 -15.29
C PHE A 191 -13.36 -17.84 -14.59
N VAL A 192 -13.13 -16.54 -14.44
CA VAL A 192 -14.12 -15.55 -14.00
C VAL A 192 -14.15 -14.38 -14.98
N ARG A 193 -15.34 -13.80 -15.24
CA ARG A 193 -15.42 -12.58 -16.05
C ARG A 193 -15.19 -11.38 -15.16
N ALA A 194 -14.03 -10.76 -15.30
CA ALA A 194 -13.61 -9.65 -14.44
C ALA A 194 -12.50 -8.84 -15.13
N HIS A 195 -12.13 -7.71 -14.52
CA HIS A 195 -10.94 -6.97 -14.95
C HIS A 195 -9.69 -7.66 -14.39
N PRO A 196 -8.67 -8.03 -15.22
CA PRO A 196 -7.48 -8.80 -14.78
C PRO A 196 -6.74 -8.17 -13.60
N TYR A 197 -6.58 -6.85 -13.64
CA TYR A 197 -5.94 -6.11 -12.57
C TYR A 197 -6.67 -6.27 -11.23
N LEU A 198 -8.01 -6.19 -11.21
CA LEU A 198 -8.81 -6.31 -9.98
C LEU A 198 -8.76 -7.73 -9.40
N VAL A 199 -8.70 -8.75 -10.25
CA VAL A 199 -8.50 -10.13 -9.78
C VAL A 199 -7.12 -10.27 -9.16
N GLY A 200 -6.08 -9.71 -9.78
CA GLY A 200 -4.73 -9.66 -9.23
C GLY A 200 -4.67 -8.99 -7.85
N GLU A 201 -5.37 -7.87 -7.69
CA GLU A 201 -5.47 -7.14 -6.41
C GLU A 201 -6.16 -7.97 -5.33
N VAL A 202 -7.25 -8.68 -5.66
CA VAL A 202 -7.93 -9.55 -4.69
C VAL A 202 -7.00 -10.66 -4.21
N VAL A 203 -6.35 -11.36 -5.14
CA VAL A 203 -5.43 -12.46 -4.80
C VAL A 203 -4.22 -11.91 -4.04
N GLY A 204 -3.60 -10.83 -4.53
CA GLY A 204 -2.44 -10.20 -3.92
C GLY A 204 -2.68 -9.77 -2.48
N ASN A 205 -3.76 -9.02 -2.22
CA ASN A 205 -4.09 -8.57 -0.87
C ASN A 205 -4.31 -9.72 0.12
N LEU A 206 -4.91 -10.82 -0.32
CA LEU A 206 -5.12 -11.98 0.55
C LEU A 206 -3.82 -12.73 0.81
N VAL A 207 -3.00 -12.96 -0.21
CA VAL A 207 -1.70 -13.64 -0.09
C VAL A 207 -0.73 -12.81 0.75
N ASP A 208 -0.61 -11.51 0.48
CA ASP A 208 0.26 -10.61 1.24
C ASP A 208 -0.15 -10.56 2.72
N ASN A 209 -1.46 -10.55 3.03
CA ASN A 209 -1.93 -10.65 4.41
C ASN A 209 -1.55 -11.99 5.05
N ALA A 210 -1.76 -13.10 4.37
CA ALA A 210 -1.42 -14.43 4.88
C ALA A 210 0.07 -14.54 5.21
N VAL A 211 0.94 -14.12 4.29
CA VAL A 211 2.41 -14.14 4.47
C VAL A 211 2.84 -13.17 5.58
N LYS A 212 2.26 -12.00 5.62
CA LYS A 212 2.57 -10.95 6.61
C LYS A 212 2.29 -11.39 8.03
N TYR A 213 1.18 -12.09 8.27
CA TYR A 213 0.74 -12.48 9.61
C TYR A 213 1.13 -13.92 9.99
N THR A 214 1.87 -14.61 9.13
CA THR A 214 2.51 -15.89 9.40
C THR A 214 4.01 -15.66 9.65
N ASP A 215 4.48 -16.00 10.82
CA ASP A 215 5.90 -15.88 11.16
C ASP A 215 6.62 -17.19 10.79
N GLU A 216 6.02 -18.32 11.11
CA GLU A 216 6.47 -19.68 10.81
C GLU A 216 5.26 -20.53 10.42
N GLY A 217 5.46 -21.56 9.60
CA GLY A 217 4.42 -22.48 9.17
C GLY A 217 4.08 -22.39 7.69
N SER A 218 2.82 -22.25 7.32
CA SER A 218 2.43 -22.35 5.92
C SER A 218 1.33 -21.39 5.50
N VAL A 219 1.38 -21.03 4.21
CA VAL A 219 0.32 -20.32 3.49
C VAL A 219 -0.11 -21.19 2.30
N SER A 220 -1.38 -21.49 2.22
CA SER A 220 -1.96 -22.26 1.11
C SER A 220 -3.00 -21.44 0.36
N VAL A 221 -2.92 -21.50 -0.96
CA VAL A 221 -3.88 -20.87 -1.88
C VAL A 221 -4.51 -21.98 -2.70
N ALA A 222 -5.83 -22.07 -2.67
CA ALA A 222 -6.56 -23.03 -3.48
C ALA A 222 -7.59 -22.32 -4.36
N VAL A 223 -7.77 -22.82 -5.58
CA VAL A 223 -8.83 -22.41 -6.49
C VAL A 223 -9.73 -23.59 -6.75
N GLU A 224 -11.03 -23.37 -6.65
CA GLU A 224 -12.03 -24.43 -6.87
C GLU A 224 -13.12 -23.95 -7.84
N SER A 225 -13.62 -24.90 -8.65
CA SER A 225 -14.83 -24.70 -9.43
C SER A 225 -16.04 -25.20 -8.63
N ALA A 226 -16.98 -24.30 -8.30
CA ALA A 226 -18.18 -24.58 -7.52
C ALA A 226 -19.44 -24.30 -8.37
N GLY A 227 -19.66 -25.08 -9.42
CA GLY A 227 -20.77 -24.89 -10.37
C GLY A 227 -20.65 -23.54 -11.09
N ARG A 228 -21.64 -22.65 -10.87
CA ARG A 228 -21.63 -21.30 -11.46
C ARG A 228 -20.72 -20.29 -10.72
N TYR A 229 -19.99 -20.75 -9.73
CA TYR A 229 -19.07 -19.92 -8.96
C TYR A 229 -17.65 -20.45 -9.06
N ALA A 230 -16.68 -19.56 -8.94
CA ALA A 230 -15.30 -19.86 -8.65
C ALA A 230 -15.01 -19.52 -7.19
N ARG A 231 -14.25 -20.33 -6.49
CA ARG A 231 -13.76 -20.05 -5.14
C ARG A 231 -12.26 -19.87 -5.16
N LEU A 232 -11.79 -18.83 -4.49
CA LEU A 232 -10.40 -18.65 -4.10
C LEU A 232 -10.34 -18.80 -2.58
N ILE A 233 -9.52 -19.69 -2.09
CA ILE A 233 -9.33 -19.97 -0.68
C ILE A 233 -7.88 -19.68 -0.33
N VAL A 234 -7.65 -18.76 0.59
CA VAL A 234 -6.32 -18.43 1.11
C VAL A 234 -6.30 -18.75 2.59
N SER A 235 -5.48 -19.71 2.99
CA SER A 235 -5.35 -20.17 4.38
C SER A 235 -3.93 -19.98 4.87
N ASP A 236 -3.79 -19.48 6.08
CA ASP A 236 -2.54 -19.30 6.80
C ASP A 236 -2.55 -20.00 8.15
N THR A 237 -1.38 -20.35 8.65
CA THR A 237 -1.18 -20.90 10.02
C THR A 237 -0.66 -19.83 10.96
N GLY A 238 -0.91 -18.55 10.67
CA GLY A 238 -0.41 -17.42 11.41
C GLY A 238 -1.14 -17.16 12.73
N ARG A 239 -1.03 -15.95 13.22
CA ARG A 239 -1.56 -15.54 14.54
C ARG A 239 -3.08 -15.53 14.67
N GLY A 240 -3.82 -15.70 13.58
CA GLY A 240 -5.28 -15.65 13.55
C GLY A 240 -5.85 -14.29 13.94
N ILE A 241 -7.18 -14.20 14.02
CA ILE A 241 -7.91 -12.95 14.28
C ILE A 241 -8.93 -13.16 15.41
N PRO A 242 -8.94 -12.30 16.44
CA PRO A 242 -9.90 -12.39 17.53
C PRO A 242 -11.35 -12.37 17.02
N ARG A 243 -12.20 -13.26 17.57
CA ARG A 243 -13.58 -13.45 17.10
C ARG A 243 -14.40 -12.16 17.09
N ALA A 244 -14.21 -11.30 18.08
CA ALA A 244 -14.88 -10.00 18.17
C ALA A 244 -14.51 -9.05 17.03
N GLU A 245 -13.35 -9.23 16.40
CA GLU A 245 -12.79 -8.34 15.41
C GLU A 245 -12.97 -8.82 13.97
N GLN A 246 -13.36 -10.08 13.75
CA GLN A 246 -13.47 -10.70 12.41
C GLN A 246 -14.41 -9.95 11.45
N LYS A 247 -15.46 -9.32 11.96
CA LYS A 247 -16.34 -8.47 11.15
C LYS A 247 -15.70 -7.12 10.83
N SER A 248 -14.85 -6.63 11.72
CA SER A 248 -14.24 -5.30 11.63
C SER A 248 -13.01 -5.27 10.74
N VAL A 249 -12.31 -6.39 10.51
CA VAL A 249 -11.11 -6.45 9.67
C VAL A 249 -11.36 -6.07 8.20
N PHE A 250 -12.61 -6.09 7.76
CA PHE A 250 -13.02 -5.62 6.44
C PHE A 250 -13.40 -4.13 6.40
N ARG A 251 -13.30 -3.43 7.53
CA ARG A 251 -13.50 -1.97 7.58
C ARG A 251 -12.23 -1.26 7.14
N ARG A 252 -12.38 -0.18 6.42
CA ARG A 252 -11.25 0.65 5.96
C ARG A 252 -10.43 1.14 7.16
N PHE A 253 -9.11 1.06 7.05
CA PHE A 253 -8.14 1.47 8.08
C PHE A 253 -8.19 0.69 9.39
N TYR A 254 -8.99 -0.36 9.45
CA TYR A 254 -9.06 -1.19 10.64
C TYR A 254 -7.87 -2.17 10.67
N ARG A 255 -7.29 -2.32 11.84
CA ARG A 255 -6.25 -3.30 12.15
C ARG A 255 -6.65 -4.06 13.41
N ALA A 256 -6.54 -5.36 13.40
CA ALA A 256 -6.82 -6.19 14.56
C ALA A 256 -5.85 -5.87 15.71
N SER A 257 -6.31 -5.98 16.95
CA SER A 257 -5.51 -5.66 18.15
C SER A 257 -4.24 -6.50 18.25
N ASN A 258 -4.25 -7.71 17.70
CA ASN A 258 -3.10 -8.61 17.66
C ASN A 258 -2.24 -8.46 16.39
N ALA A 259 -2.48 -7.45 15.55
CA ALA A 259 -1.66 -7.20 14.36
C ALA A 259 -0.22 -6.81 14.69
N GLY A 260 0.05 -6.30 15.90
CA GLY A 260 1.36 -5.85 16.34
C GLY A 260 1.91 -4.71 15.47
N ASP A 261 3.25 -4.60 15.41
CA ASP A 261 3.97 -3.56 14.65
C ASP A 261 4.06 -3.84 13.14
N ARG A 262 3.36 -4.87 12.65
CA ARG A 262 3.36 -5.20 11.21
C ARG A 262 2.89 -4.02 10.38
N VAL A 263 3.71 -3.59 9.44
CA VAL A 263 3.41 -2.47 8.53
C VAL A 263 2.16 -2.78 7.71
N GLY A 264 1.21 -1.85 7.60
CA GLY A 264 0.03 -1.99 6.75
C GLY A 264 -1.01 -0.91 6.95
N SER A 265 -1.65 -0.53 5.85
CA SER A 265 -2.63 0.56 5.79
C SER A 265 -4.00 0.21 6.41
N GLY A 266 -4.34 -1.09 6.53
CA GLY A 266 -5.69 -1.55 6.88
C GLY A 266 -6.70 -1.38 5.74
N LEU A 267 -6.23 -1.26 4.50
CA LEU A 267 -7.07 -1.08 3.30
C LEU A 267 -7.24 -2.38 2.51
N GLY A 268 -6.28 -3.31 2.56
CA GLY A 268 -6.27 -4.50 1.70
C GLY A 268 -7.54 -5.33 1.77
N LEU A 269 -8.00 -5.71 2.97
CA LEU A 269 -9.23 -6.51 3.13
C LEU A 269 -10.49 -5.72 2.78
N ALA A 270 -10.52 -4.41 3.04
CA ALA A 270 -11.61 -3.54 2.62
C ALA A 270 -11.70 -3.47 1.09
N THR A 271 -10.55 -3.39 0.42
CA THR A 271 -10.44 -3.45 -1.04
C THR A 271 -10.94 -4.79 -1.60
N VAL A 272 -10.52 -5.91 -0.99
CA VAL A 272 -11.02 -7.24 -1.39
C VAL A 272 -12.54 -7.29 -1.31
N ARG A 273 -13.14 -6.85 -0.20
CA ARG A 273 -14.59 -6.85 -0.03
C ARG A 273 -15.29 -5.96 -1.04
N GLU A 274 -14.77 -4.76 -1.29
CA GLU A 274 -15.33 -3.82 -2.25
C GLU A 274 -15.34 -4.40 -3.67
N ILE A 275 -14.20 -4.96 -4.12
CA ILE A 275 -14.10 -5.58 -5.44
C ILE A 275 -15.05 -6.78 -5.55
N VAL A 276 -15.02 -7.68 -4.57
CA VAL A 276 -15.74 -8.95 -4.66
C VAL A 276 -17.25 -8.76 -4.49
N GLU A 277 -17.68 -8.04 -3.45
CA GLU A 277 -19.11 -7.93 -3.10
C GLU A 277 -19.78 -6.82 -3.88
N SER A 278 -19.24 -5.59 -3.85
CA SER A 278 -19.90 -4.43 -4.46
C SER A 278 -19.82 -4.45 -5.98
N ARG A 279 -18.68 -4.91 -6.53
CA ARG A 279 -18.47 -4.84 -7.97
C ARG A 279 -18.91 -6.12 -8.72
N TYR A 280 -18.48 -7.29 -8.22
CA TYR A 280 -18.75 -8.55 -8.93
C TYR A 280 -19.93 -9.33 -8.36
N GLY A 281 -20.58 -8.85 -7.31
CA GLY A 281 -21.72 -9.54 -6.67
C GLY A 281 -21.34 -10.90 -6.11
N GLY A 282 -20.07 -11.04 -5.73
CA GLY A 282 -19.52 -12.23 -5.08
C GLY A 282 -19.70 -12.18 -3.57
N LYS A 283 -18.93 -12.97 -2.85
CA LYS A 283 -18.93 -13.03 -1.38
C LYS A 283 -17.54 -13.25 -0.84
N VAL A 284 -17.20 -12.55 0.24
CA VAL A 284 -16.01 -12.80 1.05
C VAL A 284 -16.41 -13.36 2.40
N SER A 285 -15.75 -14.42 2.84
CA SER A 285 -15.92 -14.98 4.17
C SER A 285 -14.58 -15.23 4.85
N LEU A 286 -14.59 -15.20 6.18
CA LEU A 286 -13.44 -15.41 7.04
C LEU A 286 -13.78 -16.45 8.10
N ASN A 287 -12.90 -17.41 8.24
CA ASN A 287 -12.85 -18.32 9.38
C ASN A 287 -11.46 -18.21 10.02
N SER A 288 -11.39 -17.87 11.30
CA SER A 288 -10.11 -17.65 11.95
C SER A 288 -10.20 -17.98 13.44
N THR A 289 -9.11 -18.53 13.97
CA THR A 289 -8.95 -18.82 15.39
C THR A 289 -7.60 -18.23 15.84
N PRO A 290 -7.57 -17.40 16.90
CA PRO A 290 -6.34 -16.87 17.45
C PRO A 290 -5.31 -17.98 17.73
N GLY A 291 -4.09 -17.82 17.23
CA GLY A 291 -2.98 -18.76 17.35
C GLY A 291 -3.05 -19.98 16.41
N MET A 292 -4.10 -20.12 15.60
CA MET A 292 -4.26 -21.24 14.65
C MET A 292 -4.31 -20.81 13.20
N GLY A 293 -4.34 -19.49 12.94
CA GLY A 293 -4.38 -18.93 11.60
C GLY A 293 -5.76 -18.48 11.13
N SER A 294 -5.82 -18.18 9.83
CA SER A 294 -7.03 -17.67 9.19
C SER A 294 -7.26 -18.34 7.84
N THR A 295 -8.52 -18.44 7.45
CA THR A 295 -8.94 -18.87 6.11
C THR A 295 -9.89 -17.84 5.54
N PHE A 296 -9.47 -17.19 4.48
CA PHE A 296 -10.29 -16.29 3.67
C PHE A 296 -10.83 -17.05 2.46
N THR A 297 -12.12 -16.97 2.24
CA THR A 297 -12.78 -17.57 1.06
C THR A 297 -13.47 -16.49 0.27
N VAL A 298 -13.06 -16.32 -0.97
CA VAL A 298 -13.69 -15.46 -1.98
C VAL A 298 -14.50 -16.33 -2.93
N THR A 299 -15.76 -15.97 -3.14
CA THR A 299 -16.64 -16.63 -4.10
C THR A 299 -17.04 -15.63 -5.16
N LEU A 300 -16.72 -15.89 -6.42
CA LEU A 300 -17.01 -15.04 -7.58
C LEU A 300 -17.95 -15.76 -8.55
N PRO A 301 -18.95 -15.09 -9.13
CA PRO A 301 -19.76 -15.69 -10.20
C PRO A 301 -18.91 -15.88 -11.46
N ARG A 302 -19.05 -17.07 -12.08
CA ARG A 302 -18.39 -17.41 -13.36
C ARG A 302 -19.22 -16.91 -14.53
N ARG A 303 -19.42 -15.65 -14.69
CA ARG A 303 -20.19 -15.05 -15.82
C ARG A 303 -19.40 -15.23 -17.13
N LEU A 304 -19.25 -16.47 -17.57
CA LEU A 304 -18.56 -16.83 -18.82
C LEU A 304 -19.51 -16.66 -20.00
#